data_ed1ff324916945fb278bcc2fa6ee0075
#
_entry.id   ed1ff324916945fb278bcc2fa6ee0075
#
_cell.length_a   1.000
_cell.length_b   1.000
_cell.length_c   1.000
_cell.angle_alpha   90.00
_cell.angle_beta   90.00
_cell.angle_gamma   90.00
#
_symmetry.space_group_name_H-M   'P 1'
#
loop_
_entity.id
_entity.type
_entity.pdbx_description
1 polymer ?
#
loop_
_entity_poly.entity_id
_entity_poly.type
_entity_poly.pdbx_seq_one_letter_code
_entity_poly.pdbx_strand_id
1 'polypeptide(L)'
;MFGLFVRFTCKDETAAAAFDELVARTGEQIHANEPGTVVYAVHRVDGRPLERVFYELYRDEVAFEEHESKDYVCAFLSDREQYLAATEVDRLGFVSGKGVSLEH
;
A
#
# COMPACT_ATOMS: atom_id res chain seq x y z
N MET A 1 -7.46 -8.84 -12.50
CA MET A 1 -6.69 -8.32 -11.36
C MET A 1 -7.51 -7.29 -10.59
N PHE A 2 -7.24 -7.18 -9.32
CA PHE A 2 -7.92 -6.27 -8.41
C PHE A 2 -6.91 -5.30 -7.82
N GLY A 3 -7.23 -4.02 -7.76
CA GLY A 3 -6.31 -3.02 -7.25
C GLY A 3 -6.92 -2.04 -6.25
N LEU A 4 -6.04 -1.31 -5.58
CA LEU A 4 -6.37 -0.22 -4.70
C LEU A 4 -5.52 1.00 -5.05
N PHE A 5 -6.15 2.15 -4.99
CA PHE A 5 -5.46 3.43 -4.95
C PHE A 5 -5.76 4.05 -3.58
N VAL A 6 -4.73 4.29 -2.80
CA VAL A 6 -4.91 4.78 -1.42
C VAL A 6 -4.15 6.08 -1.25
N ARG A 7 -4.84 7.11 -0.76
CA ARG A 7 -4.21 8.38 -0.40
C ARG A 7 -4.22 8.53 1.11
N PHE A 8 -3.04 8.71 1.67
CA PHE A 8 -2.85 9.00 3.10
C PHE A 8 -2.40 10.43 3.27
N THR A 9 -2.94 11.10 4.28
CA THR A 9 -2.45 12.39 4.73
C THR A 9 -1.90 12.22 6.14
N CYS A 10 -0.61 12.50 6.33
CA CYS A 10 0.04 12.41 7.63
C CYS A 10 -0.24 13.67 8.46
N LYS A 11 -0.14 13.56 9.79
CA LYS A 11 -0.46 14.65 10.72
C LYS A 11 0.52 15.81 10.61
N ASP A 12 1.80 15.49 10.43
CA ASP A 12 2.89 16.48 10.35
C ASP A 12 4.12 15.80 9.72
N GLU A 13 5.21 16.55 9.58
CA GLU A 13 6.43 16.03 8.94
C GLU A 13 7.10 14.92 9.74
N THR A 14 7.08 15.00 11.07
CA THR A 14 7.62 13.94 11.94
C THR A 14 6.82 12.66 11.76
N ALA A 15 5.50 12.75 11.73
CA ALA A 15 4.61 11.61 11.48
C ALA A 15 4.85 11.03 10.08
N ALA A 16 5.04 11.88 9.07
CA ALA A 16 5.30 11.41 7.70
C ALA A 16 6.60 10.62 7.62
N ALA A 17 7.66 11.09 8.27
CA ALA A 17 8.93 10.36 8.31
C ALA A 17 8.79 9.00 9.02
N ALA A 18 8.09 8.95 10.13
CA ALA A 18 7.86 7.70 10.85
C ALA A 18 6.97 6.74 10.05
N PHE A 19 5.96 7.28 9.36
CA PHE A 19 5.10 6.51 8.46
C PHE A 19 5.91 5.90 7.33
N ASP A 20 6.81 6.66 6.71
CA ASP A 20 7.68 6.17 5.64
C ASP A 20 8.54 4.99 6.11
N GLU A 21 9.07 5.03 7.32
CA GLU A 21 9.84 3.93 7.88
C GLU A 21 8.99 2.68 8.12
N LEU A 22 7.79 2.86 8.66
CA LEU A 22 6.83 1.76 8.86
C LEU A 22 6.47 1.12 7.53
N VAL A 23 6.18 1.92 6.52
CA VAL A 23 5.84 1.48 5.16
C VAL A 23 6.99 0.69 4.54
N ALA A 24 8.23 1.16 4.68
CA ALA A 24 9.40 0.48 4.12
C ALA A 24 9.59 -0.91 4.74
N ARG A 25 9.46 -1.03 6.05
CA ARG A 25 9.58 -2.33 6.74
C ARG A 25 8.47 -3.29 6.32
N THR A 26 7.25 -2.80 6.22
CA THR A 26 6.10 -3.60 5.79
C THR A 26 6.28 -4.05 4.34
N GLY A 27 6.74 -3.14 3.48
CA GLY A 27 6.99 -3.43 2.06
C GLY A 27 8.01 -4.54 1.84
N GLU A 28 9.04 -4.62 2.66
CA GLU A 28 10.03 -5.71 2.61
C GLU A 28 9.37 -7.06 2.85
N GLN A 29 8.46 -7.14 3.82
CA GLN A 29 7.72 -8.38 4.13
C GLN A 29 6.76 -8.75 2.99
N ILE A 30 6.08 -7.77 2.41
CA ILE A 30 5.18 -7.98 1.27
C ILE A 30 5.97 -8.54 0.10
N HIS A 31 7.11 -7.94 -0.22
CA HIS A 31 7.98 -8.40 -1.31
C HIS A 31 8.44 -9.84 -1.10
N ALA A 32 8.80 -10.20 0.11
CA ALA A 32 9.33 -11.53 0.43
C ALA A 32 8.26 -12.62 0.48
N ASN A 33 7.01 -12.30 0.83
CA ASN A 33 6.03 -13.31 1.25
C ASN A 33 4.71 -13.33 0.48
N GLU A 34 4.53 -12.43 -0.50
CA GLU A 34 3.22 -12.29 -1.18
C GLU A 34 3.34 -12.38 -2.69
N PRO A 35 3.44 -13.60 -3.24
CA PRO A 35 3.54 -13.76 -4.70
C PRO A 35 2.28 -13.28 -5.44
N GLY A 36 1.13 -13.22 -4.77
CA GLY A 36 -0.12 -12.73 -5.37
C GLY A 36 -0.25 -11.20 -5.37
N THR A 37 0.64 -10.48 -4.69
CA THR A 37 0.72 -9.02 -4.76
C THR A 37 1.61 -8.66 -5.94
N VAL A 38 1.00 -8.20 -7.03
CA VAL A 38 1.69 -7.94 -8.31
C VAL A 38 2.44 -6.63 -8.26
N VAL A 39 1.82 -5.59 -7.72
CA VAL A 39 2.41 -4.26 -7.54
C VAL A 39 2.07 -3.76 -6.14
N TYR A 40 3.06 -3.21 -5.47
CA TYR A 40 2.89 -2.48 -4.23
C TYR A 40 3.85 -1.31 -4.27
N ALA A 41 3.35 -0.15 -4.70
CA ALA A 41 4.19 1.01 -4.97
C ALA A 41 3.73 2.20 -4.14
N VAL A 42 4.66 2.82 -3.44
CA VAL A 42 4.41 3.95 -2.55
C VAL A 42 5.06 5.20 -3.13
N HIS A 43 4.30 6.29 -3.17
CA HIS A 43 4.74 7.54 -3.79
C HIS A 43 4.55 8.71 -2.84
N ARG A 44 5.47 9.66 -2.95
CA ARG A 44 5.25 11.03 -2.45
C ARG A 44 4.44 11.78 -3.50
N VAL A 45 3.74 12.82 -3.06
CA VAL A 45 3.00 13.69 -3.96
C VAL A 45 3.75 15.02 -4.06
N ASP A 46 4.14 15.39 -5.28
CA ASP A 46 4.85 16.64 -5.50
C ASP A 46 4.03 17.84 -5.01
N GLY A 47 4.65 18.70 -4.22
CA GLY A 47 4.00 19.88 -3.66
C GLY A 47 3.09 19.61 -2.46
N ARG A 48 3.00 18.34 -1.99
CA ARG A 48 2.17 17.95 -0.86
C ARG A 48 2.97 17.06 0.09
N PRO A 49 3.84 17.62 0.93
CA PRO A 49 4.82 16.84 1.70
C PRO A 49 4.24 15.91 2.74
N LEU A 50 2.98 16.08 3.12
CA LEU A 50 2.32 15.21 4.10
C LEU A 50 1.49 14.10 3.46
N GLU A 51 1.37 14.08 2.13
CA GLU A 51 0.58 13.08 1.44
C GLU A 51 1.45 11.96 0.88
N ARG A 52 0.88 10.74 0.91
CA ARG A 52 1.44 9.55 0.29
C ARG A 52 0.36 8.86 -0.52
N VAL A 53 0.72 8.35 -1.69
CA VAL A 53 -0.20 7.61 -2.54
C VAL A 53 0.36 6.20 -2.73
N PHE A 54 -0.48 5.22 -2.47
CA PHE A 54 -0.17 3.82 -2.68
C PHE A 54 -0.95 3.32 -3.88
N TYR A 55 -0.28 2.65 -4.79
CA TYR A 55 -0.90 1.85 -5.82
C TYR A 55 -0.62 0.39 -5.53
N GLU A 56 -1.69 -0.40 -5.36
CA GLU A 56 -1.59 -1.81 -5.02
C GLU A 56 -2.36 -2.60 -6.07
N LEU A 57 -1.74 -3.63 -6.61
CA LEU A 57 -2.38 -4.50 -7.59
C LEU A 57 -2.19 -5.95 -7.15
N TYR A 58 -3.30 -6.67 -7.06
CA TYR A 58 -3.36 -8.06 -6.64
C TYR A 58 -3.82 -8.92 -7.81
N ARG A 59 -3.31 -10.15 -7.87
CA ARG A 59 -3.69 -11.11 -8.92
C ARG A 59 -5.21 -11.32 -8.95
N ASP A 60 -5.84 -11.38 -7.78
CA ASP A 60 -7.28 -11.52 -7.60
C ASP A 60 -7.68 -11.10 -6.17
N GLU A 61 -8.96 -11.20 -5.85
CA GLU A 61 -9.43 -10.84 -4.50
C GLU A 61 -8.91 -11.81 -3.43
N VAL A 62 -8.69 -13.07 -3.76
CA VAL A 62 -8.11 -14.04 -2.83
C VAL A 62 -6.70 -13.61 -2.43
N ALA A 63 -5.88 -13.16 -3.38
CA ALA A 63 -4.55 -12.64 -3.09
C ALA A 63 -4.60 -11.40 -2.18
N PHE A 64 -5.59 -10.53 -2.39
CA PHE A 64 -5.80 -9.39 -1.50
C PHE A 64 -6.19 -9.83 -0.09
N GLU A 65 -7.09 -10.80 0.05
CA GLU A 65 -7.47 -11.35 1.36
C GLU A 65 -6.27 -11.98 2.07
N GLU A 66 -5.43 -12.70 1.34
CA GLU A 66 -4.17 -13.25 1.88
C GLU A 66 -3.25 -12.14 2.38
N HIS A 67 -3.10 -11.06 1.61
CA HIS A 67 -2.33 -9.89 2.02
C HIS A 67 -2.86 -9.33 3.35
N GLU A 68 -4.16 -9.12 3.44
CA GLU A 68 -4.78 -8.54 4.64
C GLU A 68 -4.72 -9.47 5.86
N SER A 69 -4.52 -10.76 5.65
CA SER A 69 -4.43 -11.74 6.73
C SER A 69 -3.04 -11.83 7.38
N LYS A 70 -2.01 -11.27 6.75
CA LYS A 70 -0.64 -11.36 7.25
C LYS A 70 -0.47 -10.57 8.55
N ASP A 71 0.26 -11.13 9.50
CA ASP A 71 0.52 -10.50 10.79
C ASP A 71 1.16 -9.12 10.63
N TYR A 72 2.14 -8.99 9.72
CA TYR A 72 2.81 -7.71 9.49
C TYR A 72 1.89 -6.67 8.85
N VAL A 73 0.90 -7.09 8.06
CA VAL A 73 -0.09 -6.17 7.49
C VAL A 73 -1.07 -5.73 8.57
N CYS A 74 -1.55 -6.66 9.39
CA CYS A 74 -2.42 -6.33 10.53
C CYS A 74 -1.72 -5.35 11.49
N ALA A 75 -0.44 -5.56 11.77
CA ALA A 75 0.37 -4.65 12.58
C ALA A 75 0.48 -3.27 11.92
N PHE A 76 0.73 -3.23 10.61
CA PHE A 76 0.79 -1.99 9.84
C PHE A 76 -0.53 -1.20 9.94
N LEU A 77 -1.66 -1.87 9.72
CA LEU A 77 -2.98 -1.24 9.77
C LEU A 77 -3.27 -0.63 11.14
N SER A 78 -2.80 -1.27 12.20
CA SER A 78 -2.94 -0.75 13.57
C SER A 78 -1.97 0.40 13.84
N ASP A 79 -0.69 0.20 13.54
CA ASP A 79 0.37 1.16 13.88
C ASP A 79 0.28 2.46 13.10
N ARG A 80 -0.18 2.42 11.85
CA ARG A 80 -0.24 3.61 10.99
C ARG A 80 -1.18 4.69 11.49
N GLU A 81 -2.20 4.33 12.26
CA GLU A 81 -3.23 5.26 12.73
C GLU A 81 -2.66 6.44 13.52
N GLN A 82 -1.59 6.20 14.28
CA GLN A 82 -0.97 7.26 15.07
C GLN A 82 -0.33 8.36 14.21
N TYR A 83 -0.04 8.08 12.94
CA TYR A 83 0.64 9.03 12.03
C TYR A 83 -0.32 9.73 11.08
N LEU A 84 -1.55 9.24 10.94
CA LEU A 84 -2.46 9.65 9.88
C LEU A 84 -3.53 10.62 10.35
N ALA A 85 -3.77 11.66 9.52
CA ALA A 85 -4.90 12.59 9.68
C ALA A 85 -6.08 12.17 8.82
N ALA A 86 -5.84 11.57 7.66
CA ALA A 86 -6.90 11.14 6.73
C ALA A 86 -6.44 9.98 5.86
N THR A 87 -7.41 9.18 5.42
CA THR A 87 -7.20 8.07 4.48
C THR A 87 -8.35 8.04 3.49
N GLU A 88 -8.03 7.95 2.20
CA GLU A 88 -9.00 7.80 1.12
C GLU A 88 -8.63 6.57 0.30
N VAL A 89 -9.62 5.73 -0.01
CA VAL A 89 -9.38 4.47 -0.74
C VAL A 89 -10.33 4.38 -1.92
N ASP A 90 -9.76 4.10 -3.11
CA ASP A 90 -10.53 3.70 -4.28
C ASP A 90 -10.22 2.24 -4.61
N ARG A 91 -11.27 1.47 -4.89
CA ARG A 91 -11.12 0.10 -5.39
C ARG A 91 -11.07 0.16 -6.91
N LEU A 92 -10.14 -0.59 -7.50
CA LEU A 92 -9.85 -0.52 -8.93
C LEU A 92 -10.06 -1.88 -9.60
N GLY A 93 -10.74 -1.88 -10.74
CA GLY A 93 -10.80 -3.04 -11.64
C GLY A 93 -9.78 -2.85 -12.74
N PHE A 94 -8.87 -3.79 -12.91
CA PHE A 94 -7.85 -3.70 -13.96
C PHE A 94 -8.48 -3.83 -15.35
N VAL A 95 -8.09 -2.94 -16.26
CA VAL A 95 -8.57 -2.97 -17.64
C VAL A 95 -7.46 -3.40 -18.58
N SER A 96 -6.34 -2.70 -18.57
CA SER A 96 -5.19 -3.01 -19.42
C SER A 96 -3.97 -2.23 -18.95
N GLY A 97 -2.78 -2.67 -19.34
CA GLY A 97 -1.56 -1.95 -18.99
C GLY A 97 -0.32 -2.67 -19.45
N LYS A 98 0.80 -1.97 -19.31
CA LYS A 98 2.14 -2.49 -19.57
C LYS A 98 2.86 -2.64 -18.23
N GLY A 99 3.74 -3.60 -18.12
CA GLY A 99 4.58 -3.78 -16.94
C GLY A 99 3.94 -4.63 -15.84
N VAL A 100 2.72 -5.12 -16.07
CA VAL A 100 2.05 -6.03 -15.14
C VAL A 100 1.95 -7.41 -15.77
N SER A 101 2.17 -8.45 -14.96
CA SER A 101 2.16 -9.82 -15.44
C SER A 101 1.46 -10.72 -14.44
N LEU A 102 0.62 -11.64 -14.95
CA LEU A 102 -0.01 -12.71 -14.19
C LEU A 102 0.78 -14.02 -14.28
N GLU A 103 1.84 -14.03 -15.05
CA GLU A 103 2.67 -15.22 -15.23
C GLU A 103 3.67 -15.35 -14.10
N HIS A 104 3.70 -16.52 -13.50
CA HIS A 104 4.56 -16.82 -12.37
C HIS A 104 5.07 -18.25 -12.45
#